data_c96c741443fb32f03002cff986b3be1f
#
_entry.id   c96c741443fb32f03002cff986b3be1f
#
_cell.length_a   1.000
_cell.length_b   1.000
_cell.length_c   1.000
_cell.angle_alpha   90.00
_cell.angle_beta   90.00
_cell.angle_gamma   90.00
#
_symmetry.space_group_name_H-M   'P 1'
#
loop_
_entity.id
_entity.type
_entity.pdbx_description
1 polymer ?
#
loop_
_entity_poly.entity_id
_entity_poly.type
_entity_poly.pdbx_seq_one_letter_code
_entity_poly.pdbx_strand_id
1 'polypeptide(L)'
;MKRLLSLMLTLLLTAGLLLPCAKAEDTVLEPLWHVPDYVQWLLDVARGEIGYKEGPHGYSKYGEWAGDAYAQWCAEFLCWCVDQVDQQHGTELLRNVYPMYSGQNVGRDWFIRQGRYVTRNGNLANWGYQWMKDDDTHITTGTYIPQPGDWVFFTWTSSTDTDHVAMVEYCSQDAMGNITVHVIEGNTPVAVKRAEYALTYNRILGYGTVHDVADWTMRSGNSGQKVRELQEKLSYLGYLAEDKVDGVYGAATVEAVKAYQGKKGLKTLGIANIDTQKALNDEYRLRLYTDPNAWAGVVDDNEEDDDLDW
;
A
#
# COMPACT_ATOMS: atom_id res chain seq x y z
N MET A 1 23.29 38.62 -72.17
CA MET A 1 23.65 38.71 -70.76
C MET A 1 22.40 38.74 -69.90
N LYS A 2 21.66 37.65 -69.81
CA LYS A 2 20.45 37.51 -68.96
C LYS A 2 20.14 35.99 -68.85
N ARG A 3 20.95 35.22 -68.17
CA ARG A 3 20.65 33.80 -67.82
C ARG A 3 21.68 33.20 -66.84
N LEU A 4 22.13 33.93 -65.82
CA LEU A 4 23.09 33.39 -64.84
C LEU A 4 22.79 33.86 -63.39
N LEU A 5 21.55 34.23 -63.09
CA LEU A 5 21.16 34.69 -61.73
C LEU A 5 20.02 33.94 -61.13
N SER A 6 19.73 32.70 -61.57
CA SER A 6 18.56 31.94 -61.07
C SER A 6 18.93 30.57 -60.52
N LEU A 7 20.17 30.32 -60.13
CA LEU A 7 20.60 28.99 -59.65
C LEU A 7 21.33 29.06 -58.27
N MET A 8 21.24 30.15 -57.54
CA MET A 8 21.84 30.29 -56.19
C MET A 8 20.86 30.53 -55.06
N LEU A 9 19.58 30.34 -55.29
CA LEU A 9 18.57 30.63 -54.24
C LEU A 9 17.75 29.38 -53.83
N THR A 10 18.18 28.19 -54.11
CA THR A 10 17.45 26.95 -53.78
C THR A 10 18.24 25.92 -52.95
N LEU A 11 19.36 26.33 -52.34
CA LEU A 11 20.14 25.41 -51.53
C LEU A 11 20.35 25.84 -50.06
N LEU A 12 19.42 26.63 -49.52
CA LEU A 12 19.52 27.17 -48.14
C LEU A 12 18.30 26.87 -47.29
N LEU A 13 17.53 25.80 -47.55
CA LEU A 13 16.30 25.51 -46.84
C LEU A 13 16.10 24.02 -46.50
N THR A 14 17.15 23.29 -46.14
CA THR A 14 17.00 21.98 -45.52
C THR A 14 18.12 21.62 -44.55
N ALA A 15 18.64 22.57 -43.82
CA ALA A 15 19.26 22.29 -42.53
C ALA A 15 18.16 22.39 -41.47
N GLY A 16 17.17 21.48 -41.53
CA GLY A 16 16.28 21.24 -40.41
C GLY A 16 17.15 20.82 -39.25
N LEU A 17 17.32 21.69 -38.28
CA LEU A 17 17.86 21.38 -36.97
C LEU A 17 16.99 20.25 -36.40
N LEU A 18 17.44 19.00 -36.55
CA LEU A 18 17.05 17.91 -35.65
C LEU A 18 17.64 18.30 -34.30
N LEU A 19 16.93 19.18 -33.56
CA LEU A 19 17.14 19.29 -32.13
C LEU A 19 16.86 17.88 -31.59
N PRO A 20 17.80 17.26 -30.87
CA PRO A 20 17.48 16.04 -30.16
C PRO A 20 16.26 16.37 -29.30
N CYS A 21 15.16 15.70 -29.53
CA CYS A 21 14.00 15.75 -28.63
C CYS A 21 14.54 15.28 -27.29
N ALA A 22 14.81 16.20 -26.39
CA ALA A 22 15.15 15.84 -25.01
C ALA A 22 13.97 14.99 -24.52
N LYS A 23 14.24 13.72 -24.21
CA LYS A 23 13.24 12.88 -23.57
C LYS A 23 12.79 13.61 -22.33
N ALA A 24 11.51 13.98 -22.25
CA ALA A 24 10.99 14.57 -21.03
C ALA A 24 11.28 13.59 -19.88
N GLU A 25 11.86 14.10 -18.81
CA GLU A 25 12.10 13.29 -17.62
C GLU A 25 10.74 12.87 -17.05
N ASP A 26 10.67 11.62 -16.61
CA ASP A 26 9.47 11.10 -15.96
C ASP A 26 9.24 11.86 -14.66
N THR A 27 8.00 12.22 -14.37
CA THR A 27 7.63 12.90 -13.13
C THR A 27 7.43 11.87 -12.02
N VAL A 28 8.15 12.01 -10.92
CA VAL A 28 7.90 11.22 -9.71
C VAL A 28 6.52 11.61 -9.16
N LEU A 29 5.71 10.60 -8.90
CA LEU A 29 4.37 10.81 -8.35
C LEU A 29 4.45 10.99 -6.84
N GLU A 30 3.77 12.02 -6.35
CA GLU A 30 3.59 12.20 -4.91
C GLU A 30 2.66 11.13 -4.35
N PRO A 31 2.95 10.57 -3.16
CA PRO A 31 2.05 9.65 -2.49
C PRO A 31 0.68 10.27 -2.25
N LEU A 32 -0.39 9.49 -2.48
CA LEU A 32 -1.76 9.96 -2.26
C LEU A 32 -2.10 10.10 -0.77
N TRP A 33 -1.40 9.37 0.09
CA TRP A 33 -1.59 9.36 1.54
C TRP A 33 -0.27 9.62 2.25
N HIS A 34 -0.38 9.99 3.50
CA HIS A 34 0.78 10.14 4.35
C HIS A 34 1.57 8.83 4.43
N VAL A 35 2.82 8.88 4.04
CA VAL A 35 3.75 7.76 4.18
C VAL A 35 4.33 7.81 5.60
N PRO A 36 4.17 6.76 6.41
CA PRO A 36 4.71 6.74 7.76
C PRO A 36 6.25 6.88 7.78
N ASP A 37 6.80 7.53 8.80
CA ASP A 37 8.25 7.77 8.91
C ASP A 37 9.08 6.48 8.83
N TYR A 38 8.57 5.38 9.40
CA TYR A 38 9.27 4.09 9.34
C TYR A 38 9.47 3.55 7.91
N VAL A 39 8.67 3.99 6.94
CA VAL A 39 8.85 3.61 5.54
C VAL A 39 10.14 4.18 4.99
N GLN A 40 10.50 5.42 5.36
CA GLN A 40 11.78 6.00 4.95
C GLN A 40 12.95 5.19 5.52
N TRP A 41 12.88 4.81 6.80
CA TRP A 41 13.91 3.95 7.43
C TRP A 41 14.03 2.60 6.72
N LEU A 42 12.88 1.99 6.39
CA LEU A 42 12.83 0.71 5.68
C LEU A 42 13.46 0.80 4.28
N LEU A 43 13.14 1.87 3.54
CA LEU A 43 13.74 2.12 2.24
C LEU A 43 15.24 2.38 2.34
N ASP A 44 15.71 3.07 3.38
CA ASP A 44 17.13 3.35 3.57
C ASP A 44 17.90 2.06 3.90
N VAL A 45 17.34 1.17 4.72
CA VAL A 45 17.90 -0.17 4.96
C VAL A 45 17.99 -0.95 3.65
N ALA A 46 16.90 -1.01 2.87
CA ALA A 46 16.87 -1.75 1.61
C ALA A 46 17.84 -1.16 0.56
N ARG A 47 17.96 0.17 0.50
CA ARG A 47 18.93 0.86 -0.37
C ARG A 47 20.35 0.54 -0.02
N GLY A 48 20.66 0.41 1.28
CA GLY A 48 21.98 0.03 1.77
C GLY A 48 22.41 -1.38 1.33
N GLU A 49 21.46 -2.23 1.00
CA GLU A 49 21.70 -3.61 0.55
C GLU A 49 21.85 -3.76 -0.97
N ILE A 50 21.59 -2.70 -1.75
CA ILE A 50 21.71 -2.77 -3.21
C ILE A 50 23.15 -3.14 -3.61
N GLY A 51 23.24 -4.18 -4.43
CA GLY A 51 24.52 -4.76 -4.85
C GLY A 51 24.94 -5.99 -4.06
N TYR A 52 24.24 -6.33 -2.96
CA TYR A 52 24.42 -7.63 -2.32
C TYR A 52 24.18 -8.75 -3.35
N LYS A 53 25.02 -9.78 -3.30
CA LYS A 53 24.90 -10.98 -4.13
C LYS A 53 24.94 -12.21 -3.25
N GLU A 54 24.14 -13.20 -3.59
CA GLU A 54 24.22 -14.49 -2.92
C GLU A 54 25.61 -15.13 -3.08
N GLY A 55 25.98 -15.90 -2.09
CA GLY A 55 27.22 -16.65 -2.04
C GLY A 55 27.14 -17.97 -2.81
N PRO A 56 28.19 -18.80 -2.68
CA PRO A 56 28.23 -20.11 -3.31
C PRO A 56 27.01 -20.96 -2.95
N HIS A 57 26.52 -21.72 -3.93
CA HIS A 57 25.38 -22.64 -3.79
C HIS A 57 24.04 -21.96 -3.43
N GLY A 58 23.90 -20.67 -3.68
CA GLY A 58 22.66 -19.95 -3.37
C GLY A 58 22.55 -19.49 -1.91
N TYR A 59 23.68 -19.46 -1.17
CA TYR A 59 23.70 -18.93 0.18
C TYR A 59 23.28 -17.45 0.23
N SER A 60 22.36 -17.11 1.11
CA SER A 60 22.05 -15.72 1.43
C SER A 60 22.02 -15.46 2.93
N LYS A 61 22.53 -14.28 3.35
CA LYS A 61 22.46 -13.87 4.75
C LYS A 61 21.02 -13.68 5.23
N TYR A 62 20.09 -13.37 4.31
CA TYR A 62 18.66 -13.19 4.62
C TYR A 62 17.98 -14.51 4.88
N GLY A 63 18.27 -15.53 4.06
CA GLY A 63 17.83 -16.90 4.29
C GLY A 63 18.43 -17.48 5.58
N GLU A 64 19.74 -17.26 5.83
CA GLU A 64 20.39 -17.65 7.09
C GLU A 64 19.70 -17.02 8.30
N TRP A 65 19.40 -15.71 8.25
CA TRP A 65 18.65 -15.02 9.30
C TRP A 65 17.26 -15.63 9.50
N ALA A 66 16.58 -16.01 8.41
CA ALA A 66 15.25 -16.61 8.44
C ALA A 66 15.25 -18.11 8.84
N GLY A 67 16.43 -18.75 8.91
CA GLY A 67 16.60 -20.15 9.32
C GLY A 67 16.81 -21.14 8.16
N ASP A 68 16.86 -20.68 6.88
CA ASP A 68 17.23 -21.50 5.73
C ASP A 68 18.13 -20.69 4.77
N ALA A 69 19.43 -20.84 4.94
CA ALA A 69 20.45 -20.06 4.22
C ALA A 69 20.43 -20.26 2.69
N TYR A 70 19.79 -21.30 2.20
CA TYR A 70 19.78 -21.69 0.77
C TYR A 70 18.39 -21.63 0.13
N ALA A 71 17.39 -21.11 0.85
CA ALA A 71 16.07 -20.89 0.32
C ALA A 71 16.02 -19.77 -0.73
N GLN A 72 14.90 -19.67 -1.44
CA GLN A 72 14.58 -18.49 -2.24
C GLN A 72 14.32 -17.32 -1.27
N TRP A 73 15.10 -16.26 -1.37
CA TRP A 73 15.22 -15.23 -0.33
C TRP A 73 14.62 -13.87 -0.67
N CYS A 74 13.72 -13.80 -1.65
CA CYS A 74 13.06 -12.52 -1.97
C CYS A 74 12.19 -11.99 -0.81
N ALA A 75 11.44 -12.88 -0.16
CA ALA A 75 10.61 -12.55 0.99
C ALA A 75 11.46 -12.29 2.24
N GLU A 76 12.45 -13.14 2.48
CA GLU A 76 13.36 -13.05 3.62
C GLU A 76 14.16 -11.75 3.61
N PHE A 77 14.55 -11.26 2.42
CA PHE A 77 15.19 -9.96 2.26
C PHE A 77 14.30 -8.83 2.80
N LEU A 78 13.03 -8.78 2.39
CA LEU A 78 12.11 -7.74 2.84
C LEU A 78 11.81 -7.87 4.34
N CYS A 79 11.60 -9.08 4.83
CA CYS A 79 11.38 -9.33 6.27
C CYS A 79 12.61 -8.92 7.09
N TRP A 80 13.81 -9.22 6.60
CA TRP A 80 15.07 -8.81 7.24
C TRP A 80 15.20 -7.29 7.28
N CYS A 81 14.86 -6.58 6.22
CA CYS A 81 14.86 -5.12 6.21
C CYS A 81 13.94 -4.55 7.30
N VAL A 82 12.74 -5.12 7.47
CA VAL A 82 11.81 -4.72 8.55
C VAL A 82 12.40 -4.98 9.92
N ASP A 83 12.99 -6.17 10.15
CA ASP A 83 13.66 -6.52 11.40
C ASP A 83 14.81 -5.56 11.72
N GLN A 84 15.59 -5.14 10.73
CA GLN A 84 16.65 -4.14 10.94
C GLN A 84 16.09 -2.79 11.38
N VAL A 85 14.96 -2.36 10.86
CA VAL A 85 14.28 -1.13 11.32
C VAL A 85 13.82 -1.30 12.76
N ASP A 86 13.20 -2.44 13.10
CA ASP A 86 12.76 -2.72 14.47
C ASP A 86 13.92 -2.69 15.45
N GLN A 87 15.06 -3.28 15.09
CA GLN A 87 16.27 -3.28 15.94
C GLN A 87 16.88 -1.88 16.10
N GLN A 88 16.91 -1.07 15.04
CA GLN A 88 17.56 0.25 15.03
C GLN A 88 16.70 1.33 15.69
N HIS A 89 15.38 1.25 15.56
CA HIS A 89 14.46 2.30 15.99
C HIS A 89 13.54 1.88 17.14
N GLY A 90 13.64 0.62 17.61
CA GLY A 90 12.80 0.11 18.71
C GLY A 90 11.32 0.01 18.34
N THR A 91 11.04 -0.23 17.05
CA THR A 91 9.66 -0.44 16.54
C THR A 91 9.28 -1.92 16.60
N GLU A 92 8.03 -2.22 16.33
CA GLU A 92 7.48 -3.58 16.26
C GLU A 92 6.73 -3.78 14.94
N LEU A 93 7.39 -3.45 13.82
CA LEU A 93 6.78 -3.49 12.49
C LEU A 93 6.64 -4.93 11.96
N LEU A 94 7.65 -5.76 12.23
CA LEU A 94 7.63 -7.15 11.80
C LEU A 94 6.53 -7.92 12.54
N ARG A 95 5.65 -8.58 11.81
CA ARG A 95 4.44 -9.29 12.27
C ARG A 95 3.25 -8.39 12.63
N ASN A 96 3.43 -7.08 12.81
CA ASN A 96 2.34 -6.13 13.09
C ASN A 96 1.97 -5.30 11.87
N VAL A 97 2.96 -4.78 11.15
CA VAL A 97 2.76 -3.96 9.94
C VAL A 97 3.13 -4.75 8.69
N TYR A 98 4.18 -5.54 8.76
CA TYR A 98 4.65 -6.41 7.68
C TYR A 98 4.67 -7.87 8.11
N PRO A 99 4.41 -8.82 7.21
CA PRO A 99 4.48 -10.24 7.55
C PRO A 99 5.92 -10.70 7.79
N MET A 100 6.10 -11.67 8.67
CA MET A 100 7.28 -12.52 8.69
C MET A 100 6.93 -13.81 7.98
N TYR A 101 7.59 -14.10 6.85
CA TYR A 101 7.31 -15.31 6.10
C TYR A 101 8.46 -15.71 5.18
N SER A 102 8.46 -16.99 4.85
CA SER A 102 9.17 -17.55 3.71
C SER A 102 8.19 -18.48 2.98
N GLY A 103 8.17 -18.45 1.66
CA GLY A 103 7.30 -19.31 0.86
C GLY A 103 6.12 -18.61 0.22
N GLN A 104 5.59 -19.29 -0.82
CA GLN A 104 4.54 -18.80 -1.69
C GLN A 104 3.27 -18.44 -0.89
N ASN A 105 2.60 -17.41 -1.35
CA ASN A 105 1.29 -16.96 -0.89
C ASN A 105 1.19 -16.47 0.57
N VAL A 106 2.07 -16.90 1.46
CA VAL A 106 1.94 -16.64 2.91
C VAL A 106 1.91 -15.15 3.20
N GLY A 107 2.82 -14.37 2.61
CA GLY A 107 2.87 -12.91 2.80
C GLY A 107 1.66 -12.21 2.22
N ARG A 108 1.28 -12.56 0.97
CA ARG A 108 0.05 -12.04 0.35
C ARG A 108 -1.17 -12.34 1.23
N ASP A 109 -1.35 -13.59 1.64
CA ASP A 109 -2.51 -14.02 2.43
C ASP A 109 -2.53 -13.36 3.81
N TRP A 110 -1.36 -13.01 4.33
CA TRP A 110 -1.26 -12.21 5.55
C TRP A 110 -1.84 -10.80 5.33
N PHE A 111 -1.41 -10.07 4.28
CA PHE A 111 -1.97 -8.77 3.96
C PHE A 111 -3.48 -8.81 3.70
N ILE A 112 -3.95 -9.91 3.10
CA ILE A 112 -5.38 -10.17 2.93
C ILE A 112 -6.12 -10.20 4.26
N ARG A 113 -5.64 -11.04 5.18
CA ARG A 113 -6.27 -11.17 6.50
C ARG A 113 -6.27 -9.87 7.29
N GLN A 114 -5.29 -9.00 7.02
CA GLN A 114 -5.23 -7.67 7.62
C GLN A 114 -6.13 -6.64 6.90
N GLY A 115 -6.81 -7.01 5.81
CA GLY A 115 -7.59 -6.05 5.01
C GLY A 115 -6.72 -5.06 4.23
N ARG A 116 -5.43 -5.35 4.05
CA ARG A 116 -4.43 -4.45 3.45
C ARG A 116 -3.82 -4.99 2.16
N TYR A 117 -4.61 -5.69 1.37
CA TYR A 117 -4.18 -6.14 0.05
C TYR A 117 -5.03 -5.55 -1.05
N VAL A 118 -4.41 -4.97 -2.06
CA VAL A 118 -5.06 -4.42 -3.25
C VAL A 118 -4.71 -5.28 -4.45
N THR A 119 -5.72 -5.89 -5.07
CA THR A 119 -5.50 -6.67 -6.29
C THR A 119 -5.31 -5.76 -7.49
N ARG A 120 -4.44 -6.14 -8.42
CA ARG A 120 -4.27 -5.38 -9.66
C ARG A 120 -5.49 -5.49 -10.59
N ASN A 121 -6.09 -6.64 -10.72
CA ASN A 121 -7.17 -6.91 -11.68
C ASN A 121 -8.36 -7.69 -11.16
N GLY A 122 -8.67 -7.68 -9.93
CA GLY A 122 -9.94 -8.12 -9.36
C GLY A 122 -10.47 -9.54 -9.71
N ASN A 123 -9.74 -10.31 -10.51
CA ASN A 123 -10.18 -11.61 -11.02
C ASN A 123 -9.65 -12.80 -10.21
N LEU A 124 -9.38 -12.62 -8.94
CA LEU A 124 -8.95 -13.71 -8.10
C LEU A 124 -10.17 -14.29 -7.39
N ALA A 125 -10.92 -15.05 -8.13
CA ALA A 125 -12.29 -15.48 -7.82
C ALA A 125 -12.49 -16.19 -6.48
N ASN A 126 -11.46 -16.64 -5.80
CA ASN A 126 -11.58 -17.37 -4.54
C ASN A 126 -10.92 -16.66 -3.35
N TRP A 127 -10.47 -15.42 -3.51
CA TRP A 127 -9.65 -14.76 -2.50
C TRP A 127 -10.35 -13.68 -1.69
N GLY A 128 -11.65 -13.54 -1.83
CA GLY A 128 -12.41 -12.52 -1.10
C GLY A 128 -12.18 -11.07 -1.56
N TYR A 129 -11.50 -10.85 -2.69
CA TYR A 129 -11.20 -9.50 -3.23
C TYR A 129 -12.21 -8.96 -4.22
N GLN A 130 -13.27 -9.67 -4.47
CA GLN A 130 -14.37 -9.17 -5.31
C GLN A 130 -14.92 -7.84 -4.82
N TRP A 131 -14.68 -7.53 -3.57
CA TRP A 131 -15.05 -6.26 -2.97
C TRP A 131 -14.38 -5.05 -3.60
N MET A 132 -13.18 -5.21 -4.17
CA MET A 132 -12.54 -4.12 -4.90
C MET A 132 -13.29 -3.76 -6.19
N LYS A 133 -14.14 -4.64 -6.70
CA LYS A 133 -15.01 -4.36 -7.85
C LYS A 133 -16.29 -3.63 -7.46
N ASP A 134 -16.78 -3.91 -6.26
CA ASP A 134 -18.08 -3.43 -5.80
C ASP A 134 -17.96 -2.11 -5.04
N ASP A 135 -16.75 -1.82 -4.54
CA ASP A 135 -16.40 -0.56 -3.92
C ASP A 135 -15.62 0.30 -4.92
N ASP A 136 -16.34 1.01 -5.75
CA ASP A 136 -15.81 1.69 -6.91
C ASP A 136 -15.54 3.18 -6.72
N THR A 137 -15.79 3.70 -5.54
CA THR A 137 -15.78 5.15 -5.32
C THR A 137 -14.39 5.75 -5.33
N HIS A 138 -13.38 5.02 -4.84
CA HIS A 138 -12.01 5.53 -4.70
C HIS A 138 -10.92 4.59 -5.20
N ILE A 139 -11.15 3.28 -5.15
CA ILE A 139 -10.21 2.28 -5.65
C ILE A 139 -10.96 1.35 -6.59
N THR A 140 -10.85 1.65 -7.87
CA THR A 140 -11.31 0.75 -8.93
C THR A 140 -10.21 -0.26 -9.22
N THR A 141 -10.58 -1.49 -9.51
CA THR A 141 -9.62 -2.51 -9.96
C THR A 141 -8.74 -1.97 -11.09
N GLY A 142 -7.43 -2.06 -10.90
CA GLY A 142 -6.45 -1.61 -11.88
C GLY A 142 -6.11 -0.12 -11.84
N THR A 143 -6.68 0.65 -10.91
CA THR A 143 -6.37 2.08 -10.75
C THR A 143 -5.50 2.40 -9.53
N TYR A 144 -5.22 1.42 -8.68
CA TYR A 144 -4.34 1.64 -7.54
C TYR A 144 -2.92 1.95 -7.99
N ILE A 145 -2.39 3.07 -7.53
CA ILE A 145 -1.00 3.45 -7.69
C ILE A 145 -0.30 3.12 -6.37
N PRO A 146 0.63 2.16 -6.35
CA PRO A 146 1.27 1.74 -5.11
C PRO A 146 2.13 2.87 -4.53
N GLN A 147 2.24 2.86 -3.21
CA GLN A 147 2.92 3.88 -2.44
C GLN A 147 4.29 3.38 -1.98
N PRO A 148 5.24 4.27 -1.62
CA PRO A 148 6.49 3.86 -1.01
C PRO A 148 6.27 2.95 0.20
N GLY A 149 6.99 1.83 0.26
CA GLY A 149 6.89 0.83 1.31
C GLY A 149 5.85 -0.26 1.07
N ASP A 150 4.96 -0.14 0.08
CA ASP A 150 4.08 -1.23 -0.33
C ASP A 150 4.89 -2.42 -0.85
N TRP A 151 4.39 -3.61 -0.62
CA TRP A 151 4.98 -4.82 -1.19
C TRP A 151 4.20 -5.25 -2.42
N VAL A 152 4.89 -5.38 -3.56
CA VAL A 152 4.29 -5.86 -4.81
C VAL A 152 4.54 -7.35 -4.97
N PHE A 153 3.48 -8.09 -5.25
CA PHE A 153 3.49 -9.54 -5.43
C PHE A 153 3.35 -9.90 -6.89
N PHE A 154 4.22 -10.78 -7.36
CA PHE A 154 4.28 -11.22 -8.75
C PHE A 154 3.99 -12.69 -8.92
N THR A 155 3.58 -13.06 -10.14
CA THR A 155 3.50 -14.46 -10.60
C THR A 155 4.21 -14.61 -11.92
N TRP A 156 5.09 -15.61 -12.01
CA TRP A 156 5.76 -15.98 -13.26
C TRP A 156 5.19 -17.27 -13.85
N THR A 157 4.60 -18.10 -13.01
CA THR A 157 4.21 -19.47 -13.34
C THR A 157 2.70 -19.70 -13.31
N SER A 158 1.98 -18.99 -12.47
CA SER A 158 0.55 -19.15 -12.22
C SER A 158 -0.18 -17.83 -12.29
N SER A 159 -1.50 -17.87 -12.47
CA SER A 159 -2.35 -16.67 -12.35
C SER A 159 -2.75 -16.36 -10.90
N THR A 160 -2.42 -17.22 -9.95
CA THR A 160 -2.91 -17.15 -8.58
C THR A 160 -1.82 -17.24 -7.51
N ASP A 161 -0.71 -17.92 -7.78
CA ASP A 161 0.35 -18.09 -6.79
C ASP A 161 1.42 -17.01 -6.93
N THR A 162 1.96 -16.58 -5.81
CA THR A 162 3.03 -15.59 -5.78
C THR A 162 4.38 -16.30 -5.90
N ASP A 163 5.16 -15.91 -6.89
CA ASP A 163 6.51 -16.45 -7.13
C ASP A 163 7.59 -15.48 -6.66
N HIS A 164 7.25 -14.20 -6.50
CA HIS A 164 8.19 -13.17 -6.16
C HIS A 164 7.50 -12.01 -5.42
N VAL A 165 8.30 -11.29 -4.62
CA VAL A 165 7.89 -10.08 -3.92
C VAL A 165 9.00 -9.03 -3.99
N ALA A 166 8.59 -7.77 -4.12
CA ALA A 166 9.48 -6.61 -4.07
C ALA A 166 8.84 -5.48 -3.23
N MET A 167 9.64 -4.51 -2.82
CA MET A 167 9.17 -3.33 -2.11
C MET A 167 9.15 -2.12 -3.04
N VAL A 168 8.05 -1.40 -3.07
CA VAL A 168 7.90 -0.17 -3.85
C VAL A 168 8.77 0.93 -3.25
N GLU A 169 9.63 1.52 -4.08
CA GLU A 169 10.45 2.67 -3.72
C GLU A 169 9.70 3.98 -4.04
N TYR A 170 9.12 4.09 -5.22
CA TYR A 170 8.24 5.19 -5.68
C TYR A 170 7.57 4.80 -7.00
N CYS A 171 6.65 5.65 -7.46
CA CYS A 171 6.11 5.58 -8.82
C CYS A 171 6.48 6.82 -9.61
N SER A 172 6.60 6.70 -10.93
CA SER A 172 6.78 7.83 -11.85
C SER A 172 5.79 7.76 -13.00
N GLN A 173 5.56 8.91 -13.66
CA GLN A 173 4.68 9.01 -14.82
C GLN A 173 5.42 9.68 -15.96
N ASP A 174 5.37 9.08 -17.15
CA ASP A 174 5.90 9.66 -18.37
C ASP A 174 4.96 10.76 -18.96
N ALA A 175 5.43 11.44 -19.98
CA ALA A 175 4.65 12.49 -20.67
C ALA A 175 3.37 11.97 -21.37
N MET A 176 3.23 10.64 -21.54
CA MET A 176 2.06 10.01 -22.14
C MET A 176 1.06 9.51 -21.07
N GLY A 177 1.39 9.67 -19.78
CA GLY A 177 0.56 9.23 -18.68
C GLY A 177 0.80 7.78 -18.25
N ASN A 178 1.80 7.08 -18.81
CA ASN A 178 2.13 5.74 -18.37
C ASN A 178 2.84 5.79 -17.02
N ILE A 179 2.45 4.90 -16.12
CA ILE A 179 3.01 4.83 -14.77
C ILE A 179 3.98 3.66 -14.67
N THR A 180 5.15 3.95 -14.13
CA THR A 180 6.21 2.99 -13.79
C THR A 180 6.32 2.86 -12.28
N VAL A 181 6.32 1.61 -11.80
CA VAL A 181 6.55 1.24 -10.41
C VAL A 181 8.03 0.92 -10.24
N HIS A 182 8.74 1.71 -9.45
CA HIS A 182 10.13 1.50 -9.11
C HIS A 182 10.22 0.72 -7.81
N VAL A 183 10.99 -0.36 -7.80
CA VAL A 183 11.06 -1.27 -6.66
C VAL A 183 12.50 -1.59 -6.27
N ILE A 184 12.67 -2.01 -5.02
CA ILE A 184 13.88 -2.69 -4.55
C ILE A 184 13.49 -4.15 -4.30
N GLU A 185 14.26 -5.08 -4.86
CA GLU A 185 13.98 -6.50 -4.82
C GLU A 185 15.23 -7.33 -4.54
N GLY A 186 15.05 -8.43 -3.82
CA GLY A 186 16.09 -9.44 -3.59
C GLY A 186 15.89 -10.68 -4.43
N ASN A 187 16.95 -11.48 -4.59
CA ASN A 187 16.91 -12.76 -5.29
C ASN A 187 16.51 -12.68 -6.78
N THR A 188 16.95 -11.62 -7.47
CA THR A 188 16.57 -11.40 -8.88
C THR A 188 17.78 -11.05 -9.75
N PRO A 189 18.37 -12.02 -10.46
CA PRO A 189 18.22 -13.45 -10.22
C PRO A 189 18.97 -13.92 -8.96
N VAL A 190 20.01 -13.22 -8.50
CA VAL A 190 20.91 -13.63 -7.41
C VAL A 190 21.40 -12.42 -6.57
N ALA A 191 20.71 -11.30 -6.65
CA ALA A 191 21.17 -10.03 -6.06
C ALA A 191 20.03 -9.19 -5.50
N VAL A 192 20.39 -8.20 -4.67
CA VAL A 192 19.51 -7.06 -4.34
C VAL A 192 19.75 -5.96 -5.35
N LYS A 193 18.70 -5.46 -5.96
CA LYS A 193 18.76 -4.42 -6.99
C LYS A 193 17.49 -3.57 -7.06
N ARG A 194 17.57 -2.46 -7.78
CA ARG A 194 16.39 -1.76 -8.29
C ARG A 194 15.86 -2.42 -9.54
N ALA A 195 14.55 -2.43 -9.70
CA ALA A 195 13.87 -2.83 -10.92
C ALA A 195 12.67 -1.91 -11.18
N GLU A 196 12.18 -1.94 -12.41
CA GLU A 196 11.10 -1.09 -12.89
C GLU A 196 10.05 -1.96 -13.60
N TYR A 197 8.78 -1.71 -13.28
CA TYR A 197 7.67 -2.43 -13.87
C TYR A 197 6.57 -1.44 -14.27
N ALA A 198 6.02 -1.60 -15.46
CA ALA A 198 4.82 -0.85 -15.82
C ALA A 198 3.71 -1.17 -14.82
N LEU A 199 2.93 -0.18 -14.38
CA LEU A 199 1.77 -0.41 -13.50
C LEU A 199 0.81 -1.47 -14.07
N THR A 200 0.72 -1.53 -15.40
CA THR A 200 -0.10 -2.48 -16.14
C THR A 200 0.57 -3.85 -16.38
N TYR A 201 1.77 -4.08 -15.82
CA TYR A 201 2.50 -5.33 -16.06
C TYR A 201 1.68 -6.53 -15.60
N ASN A 202 1.43 -7.44 -16.52
CA ASN A 202 0.47 -8.53 -16.33
C ASN A 202 0.91 -9.61 -15.32
N ARG A 203 2.15 -9.55 -14.85
CA ARG A 203 2.68 -10.44 -13.81
C ARG A 203 2.46 -9.92 -12.40
N ILE A 204 2.05 -8.67 -12.23
CA ILE A 204 1.68 -8.15 -10.93
C ILE A 204 0.32 -8.73 -10.54
N LEU A 205 0.26 -9.38 -9.38
CA LEU A 205 -0.98 -9.88 -8.77
C LEU A 205 -1.67 -8.80 -7.96
N GLY A 206 -0.90 -8.02 -7.22
CA GLY A 206 -1.41 -6.97 -6.34
C GLY A 206 -0.36 -6.47 -5.37
N TYR A 207 -0.82 -5.71 -4.39
CA TYR A 207 0.02 -4.97 -3.46
C TYR A 207 -0.43 -5.21 -2.02
N GLY A 208 0.54 -5.52 -1.14
CA GLY A 208 0.37 -5.45 0.30
C GLY A 208 0.71 -4.05 0.76
N THR A 209 -0.24 -3.32 1.34
CA THR A 209 -0.08 -1.89 1.57
C THR A 209 0.35 -1.55 2.99
N VAL A 210 1.14 -0.49 3.13
CA VAL A 210 1.46 0.12 4.43
C VAL A 210 0.32 0.96 4.94
N HIS A 211 -0.53 1.46 4.02
CA HIS A 211 -1.79 2.04 4.42
C HIS A 211 -2.69 0.96 4.93
N ASP A 212 -3.45 1.29 5.91
CA ASP A 212 -4.54 0.45 6.32
C ASP A 212 -5.67 0.58 5.28
N VAL A 213 -5.69 -0.32 4.30
CA VAL A 213 -6.78 -0.35 3.31
C VAL A 213 -8.13 -0.67 3.95
N ALA A 214 -8.15 -1.12 5.20
CA ALA A 214 -9.36 -1.15 5.99
C ALA A 214 -9.93 0.25 6.26
N ASP A 215 -9.10 1.28 6.24
CA ASP A 215 -9.56 2.68 6.27
C ASP A 215 -10.31 3.05 4.97
N TRP A 216 -10.08 2.32 3.89
CA TRP A 216 -10.78 2.53 2.63
C TRP A 216 -11.95 1.59 2.47
N THR A 217 -11.77 0.30 2.83
CA THR A 217 -12.78 -0.71 2.63
C THR A 217 -12.68 -1.82 3.64
N MET A 218 -13.67 -1.92 4.53
CA MET A 218 -13.86 -3.05 5.43
C MET A 218 -15.16 -3.78 5.10
N ARG A 219 -15.14 -5.13 5.17
CA ARG A 219 -16.27 -5.97 4.78
C ARG A 219 -16.33 -7.30 5.52
N SER A 220 -17.38 -8.05 5.25
CA SER A 220 -17.56 -9.41 5.76
C SER A 220 -16.30 -10.27 5.54
N GLY A 221 -15.83 -10.90 6.61
CA GLY A 221 -14.62 -11.72 6.64
C GLY A 221 -13.36 -10.98 7.07
N ASN A 222 -13.33 -9.65 7.11
CA ASN A 222 -12.24 -8.92 7.74
C ASN A 222 -12.26 -9.08 9.26
N SER A 223 -11.09 -8.97 9.90
CA SER A 223 -10.97 -9.00 11.35
C SER A 223 -9.75 -8.21 11.82
N GLY A 224 -9.73 -7.86 13.08
CA GLY A 224 -8.63 -7.16 13.73
C GLY A 224 -9.04 -5.82 14.34
N GLN A 225 -8.04 -5.05 14.77
CA GLN A 225 -8.24 -3.82 15.54
C GLN A 225 -9.05 -2.77 14.76
N LYS A 226 -8.82 -2.61 13.47
CA LYS A 226 -9.55 -1.64 12.64
C LYS A 226 -11.04 -1.97 12.48
N VAL A 227 -11.37 -3.26 12.42
CA VAL A 227 -12.78 -3.69 12.44
C VAL A 227 -13.40 -3.37 13.79
N ARG A 228 -12.67 -3.60 14.89
CA ARG A 228 -13.12 -3.26 16.24
C ARG A 228 -13.37 -1.76 16.36
N GLU A 229 -12.46 -0.91 15.91
CA GLU A 229 -12.62 0.55 15.91
C GLU A 229 -13.84 1.02 15.10
N LEU A 230 -14.11 0.40 13.95
CA LEU A 230 -15.33 0.63 13.18
C LEU A 230 -16.57 0.23 13.99
N GLN A 231 -16.54 -0.95 14.61
CA GLN A 231 -17.64 -1.46 15.43
C GLN A 231 -17.90 -0.57 16.65
N GLU A 232 -16.85 -0.09 17.33
CA GLU A 232 -16.96 0.84 18.47
C GLU A 232 -17.67 2.13 18.06
N LYS A 233 -17.31 2.71 16.90
CA LYS A 233 -17.99 3.89 16.37
C LYS A 233 -19.44 3.61 16.02
N LEU A 234 -19.74 2.48 15.36
CA LEU A 234 -21.10 2.06 15.06
C LEU A 234 -21.92 1.81 16.32
N SER A 235 -21.32 1.20 17.34
CA SER A 235 -21.95 0.95 18.62
C SER A 235 -22.26 2.25 19.37
N TYR A 236 -21.29 3.16 19.47
CA TYR A 236 -21.46 4.48 20.08
C TYR A 236 -22.58 5.30 19.42
N LEU A 237 -22.72 5.17 18.09
CA LEU A 237 -23.77 5.84 17.33
C LEU A 237 -25.10 5.07 17.34
N GLY A 238 -25.18 3.91 17.99
CA GLY A 238 -26.41 3.13 18.19
C GLY A 238 -26.80 2.23 17.02
N TYR A 239 -25.87 1.93 16.10
CA TYR A 239 -26.11 1.04 14.96
C TYR A 239 -25.71 -0.41 15.24
N LEU A 240 -24.85 -0.66 16.22
CA LEU A 240 -24.37 -1.99 16.58
C LEU A 240 -24.53 -2.21 18.08
N ALA A 241 -24.98 -3.39 18.48
CA ALA A 241 -25.03 -3.74 19.90
C ALA A 241 -23.60 -3.90 20.46
N GLU A 242 -23.39 -3.48 21.71
CA GLU A 242 -22.08 -3.49 22.36
C GLU A 242 -21.44 -4.90 22.43
N ASP A 243 -22.26 -5.93 22.66
CA ASP A 243 -21.83 -7.33 22.67
C ASP A 243 -21.36 -7.87 21.30
N LYS A 244 -21.49 -7.08 20.26
CA LYS A 244 -21.04 -7.36 18.87
C LYS A 244 -19.77 -6.61 18.47
N VAL A 245 -19.15 -5.89 19.40
CA VAL A 245 -17.84 -5.27 19.21
C VAL A 245 -16.76 -6.33 19.48
N ASP A 246 -16.57 -7.21 18.53
CA ASP A 246 -15.72 -8.40 18.66
C ASP A 246 -14.44 -8.38 17.78
N GLY A 247 -14.32 -7.35 16.92
CA GLY A 247 -13.22 -7.23 15.97
C GLY A 247 -13.36 -8.14 14.75
N VAL A 248 -14.54 -8.74 14.53
CA VAL A 248 -14.83 -9.58 13.36
C VAL A 248 -15.94 -8.93 12.54
N TYR A 249 -15.70 -8.64 11.28
CA TYR A 249 -16.72 -8.08 10.38
C TYR A 249 -17.70 -9.20 9.97
N GLY A 250 -18.56 -9.56 10.90
CA GLY A 250 -19.60 -10.59 10.73
C GLY A 250 -20.93 -9.98 10.24
N ALA A 251 -21.96 -10.83 10.21
CA ALA A 251 -23.30 -10.42 9.73
C ALA A 251 -23.88 -9.22 10.51
N ALA A 252 -23.66 -9.13 11.82
CA ALA A 252 -24.12 -8.02 12.63
C ALA A 252 -23.48 -6.69 12.18
N THR A 253 -22.18 -6.69 11.90
CA THR A 253 -21.45 -5.51 11.39
C THR A 253 -21.93 -5.11 10.01
N VAL A 254 -22.17 -6.09 9.11
CA VAL A 254 -22.73 -5.84 7.77
C VAL A 254 -24.07 -5.10 7.87
N GLU A 255 -24.98 -5.58 8.70
CA GLU A 255 -26.32 -4.95 8.87
C GLU A 255 -26.21 -3.57 9.54
N ALA A 256 -25.32 -3.39 10.51
CA ALA A 256 -25.05 -2.10 11.13
C ALA A 256 -24.53 -1.07 10.11
N VAL A 257 -23.58 -1.47 9.26
CA VAL A 257 -23.05 -0.61 8.19
C VAL A 257 -24.13 -0.28 7.17
N LYS A 258 -24.97 -1.23 6.75
CA LYS A 258 -26.10 -0.97 5.86
C LYS A 258 -27.08 0.04 6.45
N ALA A 259 -27.44 -0.15 7.73
CA ALA A 259 -28.33 0.77 8.42
C ALA A 259 -27.77 2.19 8.48
N TYR A 260 -26.47 2.30 8.79
CA TYR A 260 -25.75 3.58 8.79
C TYR A 260 -25.74 4.22 7.39
N GLN A 261 -25.36 3.47 6.37
CA GLN A 261 -25.33 3.93 4.98
C GLN A 261 -26.71 4.44 4.53
N GLY A 262 -27.77 3.67 4.80
CA GLY A 262 -29.13 4.07 4.47
C GLY A 262 -29.53 5.40 5.18
N LYS A 263 -29.17 5.57 6.44
CA LYS A 263 -29.42 6.80 7.20
C LYS A 263 -28.68 8.01 6.63
N LYS A 264 -27.50 7.79 6.05
CA LYS A 264 -26.65 8.85 5.47
C LYS A 264 -26.91 9.06 3.96
N GLY A 265 -27.81 8.31 3.35
CA GLY A 265 -28.03 8.39 1.91
C GLY A 265 -26.87 7.87 1.07
N LEU A 266 -26.00 7.05 1.67
CA LEU A 266 -24.90 6.39 0.99
C LEU A 266 -25.41 5.10 0.32
N LYS A 267 -24.62 4.57 -0.63
CA LYS A 267 -24.90 3.29 -1.25
C LYS A 267 -24.89 2.18 -0.20
N THR A 268 -26.01 1.45 -0.06
CA THR A 268 -26.25 0.49 1.03
C THR A 268 -25.65 -0.88 0.70
N LEU A 269 -24.35 -0.98 0.72
CA LEU A 269 -23.60 -2.20 0.34
C LEU A 269 -23.28 -3.10 1.55
N GLY A 270 -23.30 -2.56 2.76
CA GLY A 270 -22.76 -3.26 3.94
C GLY A 270 -21.25 -3.40 3.90
N ILE A 271 -20.59 -2.60 3.09
CA ILE A 271 -19.14 -2.47 2.94
C ILE A 271 -18.77 -1.09 3.46
N ALA A 272 -17.89 -1.02 4.44
CA ALA A 272 -17.41 0.24 4.98
C ALA A 272 -16.28 0.78 4.09
N ASN A 273 -16.65 1.36 2.94
CA ASN A 273 -15.74 2.06 2.06
C ASN A 273 -15.30 3.41 2.65
N ILE A 274 -14.40 4.11 1.98
CA ILE A 274 -13.84 5.36 2.48
C ILE A 274 -14.91 6.42 2.73
N ASP A 275 -15.95 6.51 1.89
CA ASP A 275 -17.05 7.47 2.09
C ASP A 275 -17.85 7.12 3.34
N THR A 276 -18.12 5.84 3.55
CA THR A 276 -18.80 5.34 4.75
C THR A 276 -17.98 5.62 6.01
N GLN A 277 -16.69 5.31 5.97
CA GLN A 277 -15.78 5.52 7.11
C GLN A 277 -15.59 7.00 7.42
N LYS A 278 -15.43 7.83 6.38
CA LYS A 278 -15.32 9.28 6.55
C LYS A 278 -16.59 9.86 7.20
N ALA A 279 -17.76 9.53 6.67
CA ALA A 279 -19.03 9.99 7.23
C ALA A 279 -19.20 9.53 8.69
N LEU A 280 -18.81 8.27 8.98
CA LEU A 280 -18.87 7.71 10.32
C LEU A 280 -17.91 8.42 11.29
N ASN A 281 -16.67 8.67 10.87
CA ASN A 281 -15.67 9.38 11.66
C ASN A 281 -16.11 10.83 11.96
N ASP A 282 -16.64 11.52 10.95
CA ASP A 282 -17.10 12.90 11.10
C ASP A 282 -18.29 12.98 12.09
N GLU A 283 -19.26 12.06 11.98
CA GLU A 283 -20.39 12.00 12.91
C GLU A 283 -19.96 11.61 14.33
N TYR A 284 -19.10 10.61 14.45
CA TYR A 284 -18.56 10.16 15.72
C TYR A 284 -17.85 11.30 16.46
N ARG A 285 -16.95 12.01 15.77
CA ARG A 285 -16.26 13.18 16.33
C ARG A 285 -17.23 14.27 16.73
N LEU A 286 -18.20 14.61 15.88
CA LEU A 286 -19.18 15.63 16.18
C LEU A 286 -19.97 15.28 17.45
N ARG A 287 -20.38 14.00 17.60
CA ARG A 287 -21.09 13.53 18.79
C ARG A 287 -20.24 13.59 20.05
N LEU A 288 -18.99 13.16 19.98
CA LEU A 288 -18.04 13.29 21.10
C LEU A 288 -17.88 14.75 21.54
N TYR A 289 -17.82 15.67 20.59
CA TYR A 289 -17.69 17.11 20.90
C TYR A 289 -18.93 17.71 21.51
N THR A 290 -20.10 17.16 21.20
CA THR A 290 -21.41 17.70 21.64
C THR A 290 -22.01 16.93 22.82
N ASP A 291 -21.45 15.78 23.19
CA ASP A 291 -21.90 14.98 24.33
C ASP A 291 -21.20 15.45 25.60
N PRO A 292 -21.93 16.09 26.54
CA PRO A 292 -21.33 16.55 27.79
C PRO A 292 -20.81 15.42 28.68
N ASN A 293 -21.18 14.15 28.41
CA ASN A 293 -20.74 13.00 29.18
C ASN A 293 -19.58 12.25 28.51
N ALA A 294 -19.25 12.57 27.26
CA ALA A 294 -18.16 11.90 26.55
C ALA A 294 -16.79 12.09 27.21
N TRP A 295 -16.63 13.16 27.96
CA TRP A 295 -15.42 13.55 28.70
C TRP A 295 -15.54 13.34 30.23
N ALA A 296 -16.66 12.86 30.71
CA ALA A 296 -16.90 12.62 32.14
C ALA A 296 -16.16 11.36 32.62
N GLY A 297 -14.87 11.38 32.70
CA GLY A 297 -14.02 10.26 33.12
C GLY A 297 -12.61 10.28 32.48
N VAL A 298 -12.36 11.21 31.60
CA VAL A 298 -11.00 11.53 31.17
C VAL A 298 -10.39 12.40 32.25
N VAL A 299 -9.65 11.78 33.17
CA VAL A 299 -8.76 12.53 34.07
C VAL A 299 -7.67 13.09 33.13
N ASP A 300 -7.56 14.41 33.10
CA ASP A 300 -6.46 15.06 32.36
C ASP A 300 -5.18 14.83 33.19
N ASP A 301 -4.43 13.81 32.82
CA ASP A 301 -3.14 13.48 33.44
C ASP A 301 -2.07 14.57 33.19
N ASN A 302 -2.43 15.70 32.59
CA ASN A 302 -1.57 16.84 32.33
C ASN A 302 -1.69 18.01 33.36
N GLU A 303 -2.43 17.82 34.47
CA GLU A 303 -2.48 18.81 35.55
C GLU A 303 -1.50 18.50 36.73
N GLU A 304 -0.30 18.04 36.47
CA GLU A 304 0.78 18.07 37.46
C GLU A 304 2.11 18.38 36.76
N ASP A 305 2.41 19.65 36.55
CA ASP A 305 3.77 20.19 36.52
C ASP A 305 3.81 21.74 36.43
N ASP A 306 2.98 22.42 37.19
CA ASP A 306 3.10 23.87 37.37
C ASP A 306 3.65 24.26 38.77
N ASP A 307 4.58 23.44 39.30
CA ASP A 307 5.39 23.82 40.44
C ASP A 307 6.88 23.81 40.09
N LEU A 308 7.28 24.71 39.21
CA LEU A 308 8.67 25.17 39.17
C LEU A 308 8.72 26.58 39.76
N ASP A 309 8.77 26.63 41.07
CA ASP A 309 9.33 27.76 41.80
C ASP A 309 10.82 27.92 41.46
N TRP A 310 11.16 29.06 40.89
CA TRP A 310 12.43 29.88 40.88
C TRP A 310 13.79 29.24 41.17
#